data_8f7ed1c56e8a89b4775e27157a60e41f
#
_entry.id   8f7ed1c56e8a89b4775e27157a60e41f
#
_cell.length_a   1.000
_cell.length_b   1.000
_cell.length_c   1.000
_cell.angle_alpha   90.00
_cell.angle_beta   90.00
_cell.angle_gamma   90.00
#
_symmetry.space_group_name_H-M   'P 1'
#
loop_
_entity.id
_entity.type
_entity.pdbx_description
1 polymer ?
#
loop_
_entity_poly.entity_id
_entity_poly.type
_entity_poly.pdbx_seq_one_letter_code
_entity_poly.pdbx_strand_id
1 'polypeptide(L)'
;MKIKRANQIEPVAFTGGLSTRMLVMSDEMGFGMCKTVIPKGGPHHWHYPNHLEACYCIKGKGELTDLSTGVKHFITTDVLYVLDNHDDHTFEAFEDVVLISIFNPPLKGNEKHDKNGQYTI
;
A
#
# COMPACT_ATOMS: atom_id res chain seq x y z
N MET A 1 25.07 -1.63 -7.79
CA MET A 1 23.99 -2.57 -8.11
C MET A 1 23.57 -3.30 -6.84
N LYS A 2 22.26 -3.45 -6.59
CA LYS A 2 21.72 -4.14 -5.39
C LYS A 2 20.79 -5.26 -5.83
N ILE A 3 20.81 -6.36 -5.10
CA ILE A 3 19.84 -7.45 -5.26
C ILE A 3 19.20 -7.65 -3.89
N LYS A 4 17.88 -7.63 -3.86
CA LYS A 4 17.09 -7.86 -2.64
C LYS A 4 16.11 -8.99 -2.89
N ARG A 5 15.85 -9.80 -1.86
CA ARG A 5 14.85 -10.86 -1.90
C ARG A 5 13.76 -10.56 -0.88
N ALA A 6 12.52 -10.52 -1.31
CA ALA A 6 11.39 -10.19 -0.44
C ALA A 6 11.30 -11.13 0.77
N ASN A 7 11.61 -12.42 0.58
CA ASN A 7 11.55 -13.42 1.65
C ASN A 7 12.67 -13.28 2.69
N GLN A 8 13.62 -12.35 2.47
CA GLN A 8 14.70 -12.05 3.41
C GLN A 8 14.51 -10.70 4.10
N ILE A 9 13.41 -10.00 3.82
CA ILE A 9 13.07 -8.72 4.44
C ILE A 9 11.91 -8.97 5.39
N GLU A 10 12.08 -8.56 6.66
CA GLU A 10 11.03 -8.70 7.66
C GLU A 10 9.85 -7.79 7.29
N PRO A 11 8.64 -8.35 7.10
CA PRO A 11 7.48 -7.52 6.78
C PRO A 11 7.04 -6.69 7.98
N VAL A 12 6.50 -5.50 7.71
CA VAL A 12 5.95 -4.61 8.73
C VAL A 12 4.42 -4.70 8.67
N ALA A 13 3.80 -4.99 9.82
CA ALA A 13 2.34 -5.03 9.91
C ALA A 13 1.76 -3.62 9.86
N PHE A 14 0.67 -3.47 9.13
CA PHE A 14 -0.12 -2.25 9.11
C PHE A 14 -1.60 -2.61 9.20
N THR A 15 -2.48 -1.61 9.28
CA THR A 15 -3.93 -1.85 9.38
C THR A 15 -4.42 -2.69 8.19
N GLY A 16 -4.72 -3.95 8.43
CA GLY A 16 -5.28 -4.86 7.45
C GLY A 16 -4.29 -5.66 6.62
N GLY A 17 -2.98 -5.54 6.85
CA GLY A 17 -2.03 -6.27 6.03
C GLY A 17 -0.59 -6.27 6.49
N LEU A 18 0.28 -6.73 5.60
CA LEU A 18 1.73 -6.77 5.77
C LEU A 18 2.40 -6.07 4.60
N SER A 19 3.44 -5.30 4.91
CA SER A 19 4.22 -4.55 3.93
C SER A 19 5.68 -4.98 3.99
N THR A 20 6.19 -5.53 2.89
CA THR A 20 7.61 -5.83 2.72
C THR A 20 8.26 -4.66 1.98
N ARG A 21 9.06 -3.84 2.69
CA ARG A 21 9.63 -2.59 2.19
C ARG A 21 10.92 -2.88 1.45
N MET A 22 10.82 -3.00 0.13
CA MET A 22 11.92 -3.42 -0.74
C MET A 22 12.83 -2.26 -1.13
N LEU A 23 12.27 -1.08 -1.39
CA LEU A 23 13.02 0.15 -1.59
C LEU A 23 12.55 1.16 -0.57
N VAL A 24 13.48 1.69 0.20
CA VAL A 24 13.23 2.66 1.26
C VAL A 24 14.10 3.91 1.03
N MET A 25 13.92 4.92 1.87
CA MET A 25 14.62 6.21 1.70
C MET A 25 16.13 6.05 1.58
N SER A 26 16.74 5.15 2.37
CA SER A 26 18.19 4.95 2.36
C SER A 26 18.73 4.31 1.07
N ASP A 27 17.87 3.77 0.22
CA ASP A 27 18.27 3.26 -1.09
C ASP A 27 18.52 4.38 -2.11
N GLU A 28 18.05 5.58 -1.83
CA GLU A 28 18.30 6.80 -2.63
C GLU A 28 17.83 6.68 -4.09
N MET A 29 16.72 5.98 -4.30
CA MET A 29 16.15 5.82 -5.64
C MET A 29 15.13 6.91 -5.99
N GLY A 30 14.75 7.76 -5.02
CA GLY A 30 13.76 8.81 -5.21
C GLY A 30 12.32 8.34 -5.09
N PHE A 31 12.11 7.06 -4.85
CA PHE A 31 10.78 6.47 -4.58
C PHE A 31 10.94 5.25 -3.67
N GLY A 32 9.86 4.86 -3.04
CA GLY A 32 9.78 3.62 -2.27
C GLY A 32 8.99 2.55 -3.00
N MET A 33 9.28 1.28 -2.71
CA MET A 33 8.56 0.17 -3.31
C MET A 33 8.34 -0.91 -2.25
N CYS A 34 7.09 -1.36 -2.13
CA CYS A 34 6.68 -2.39 -1.18
C CYS A 34 5.91 -3.49 -1.88
N LYS A 35 6.08 -4.73 -1.39
CA LYS A 35 5.13 -5.80 -1.67
C LYS A 35 4.12 -5.80 -0.52
N THR A 36 2.86 -5.57 -0.85
CA THR A 36 1.78 -5.41 0.12
C THR A 36 0.85 -6.61 0.03
N VAL A 37 0.66 -7.30 1.15
CA VAL A 37 -0.25 -8.45 1.25
C VAL A 37 -1.42 -8.05 2.14
N ILE A 38 -2.63 -8.17 1.59
CA ILE A 38 -3.87 -7.83 2.29
C ILE A 38 -4.73 -9.08 2.37
N PRO A 39 -4.78 -9.77 3.53
CA PRO A 39 -5.67 -10.91 3.69
C PRO A 39 -7.13 -10.51 3.51
N LYS A 40 -7.97 -11.46 3.09
CA LYS A 40 -9.42 -11.25 3.02
C LYS A 40 -9.93 -10.57 4.27
N GLY A 41 -10.68 -9.49 4.09
CA GLY A 41 -11.25 -8.71 5.21
C GLY A 41 -11.42 -7.25 4.88
N GLY A 42 -11.75 -6.48 5.88
CA GLY A 42 -12.04 -5.06 5.77
C GLY A 42 -13.53 -4.77 5.72
N PRO A 43 -13.94 -3.57 5.27
CA PRO A 43 -13.06 -2.54 4.68
C PRO A 43 -12.12 -1.90 5.71
N HIS A 44 -10.90 -1.64 5.29
CA HIS A 44 -9.89 -0.95 6.08
C HIS A 44 -9.80 0.50 5.64
N HIS A 45 -9.67 1.42 6.58
CA HIS A 45 -9.52 2.85 6.29
C HIS A 45 -8.03 3.19 6.23
N TRP A 46 -7.59 3.72 5.09
CA TRP A 46 -6.22 4.17 4.86
C TRP A 46 -6.20 5.58 4.30
N HIS A 47 -5.24 6.37 4.76
CA HIS A 47 -5.06 7.74 4.32
C HIS A 47 -3.59 8.13 4.47
N TYR A 48 -2.98 8.65 3.40
CA TYR A 48 -1.56 9.01 3.38
C TYR A 48 -1.38 10.49 3.00
N PRO A 49 -1.58 11.41 3.98
CA PRO A 49 -1.51 12.85 3.69
C PRO A 49 -0.08 13.32 3.34
N ASN A 50 0.94 12.53 3.66
CA ASN A 50 2.35 12.89 3.45
C ASN A 50 3.00 12.12 2.30
N HIS A 51 2.27 11.24 1.62
CA HIS A 51 2.80 10.39 0.55
C HIS A 51 1.81 10.34 -0.62
N LEU A 52 2.35 10.23 -1.82
CA LEU A 52 1.60 9.75 -2.98
C LEU A 52 1.86 8.25 -3.11
N GLU A 53 0.88 7.51 -3.57
CA GLU A 53 0.99 6.06 -3.72
C GLU A 53 0.38 5.60 -5.04
N ALA A 54 1.06 4.68 -5.71
CA ALA A 54 0.50 3.93 -6.82
C ALA A 54 0.54 2.44 -6.45
N CYS A 55 -0.55 1.73 -6.70
CA CYS A 55 -0.67 0.31 -6.36
C CYS A 55 -1.05 -0.50 -7.59
N TYR A 56 -0.21 -1.46 -7.92
CA TYR A 56 -0.47 -2.40 -9.00
C TYR A 56 -0.84 -3.77 -8.41
N CYS A 57 -2.04 -4.24 -8.72
CA CYS A 57 -2.52 -5.52 -8.22
C CYS A 57 -1.94 -6.67 -9.04
N ILE A 58 -1.27 -7.61 -8.37
CA ILE A 58 -0.71 -8.81 -9.02
C ILE A 58 -1.47 -10.07 -8.67
N LYS A 59 -2.35 -10.03 -7.65
CA LYS A 59 -3.15 -11.19 -7.23
C LYS A 59 -4.35 -10.72 -6.42
N GLY A 60 -5.47 -11.41 -6.61
CA GLY A 60 -6.63 -11.27 -5.73
C GLY A 60 -7.70 -10.33 -6.26
N LYS A 61 -8.72 -10.11 -5.43
CA LYS A 61 -9.88 -9.28 -5.75
C LYS A 61 -10.26 -8.45 -4.53
N GLY A 62 -10.56 -7.18 -4.77
CA GLY A 62 -11.00 -6.28 -3.73
C GLY A 62 -11.76 -5.08 -4.27
N GLU A 63 -12.10 -4.17 -3.36
CA GLU A 63 -12.84 -2.96 -3.68
C GLU A 63 -12.20 -1.76 -2.99
N LEU A 64 -11.87 -0.76 -3.79
CA LEU A 64 -11.36 0.52 -3.35
C LEU A 64 -12.50 1.53 -3.35
N THR A 65 -12.74 2.19 -2.23
CA THR A 65 -13.75 3.25 -2.16
C THR A 65 -13.06 4.59 -1.93
N ASP A 66 -13.30 5.53 -2.85
CA ASP A 66 -12.88 6.91 -2.69
C ASP A 66 -13.87 7.61 -1.75
N LEU A 67 -13.44 7.99 -0.55
CA LEU A 67 -14.32 8.57 0.45
C LEU A 67 -14.75 9.99 0.11
N SER A 68 -14.01 10.70 -0.76
CA SER A 68 -14.40 12.06 -1.18
C SER A 68 -15.58 12.06 -2.14
N THR A 69 -15.76 11.00 -2.91
CA THR A 69 -16.80 10.90 -3.94
C THR A 69 -17.81 9.79 -3.67
N GLY A 70 -17.46 8.82 -2.83
CA GLY A 70 -18.25 7.60 -2.61
C GLY A 70 -18.14 6.59 -3.76
N VAL A 71 -17.30 6.85 -4.76
CA VAL A 71 -17.14 5.96 -5.91
C VAL A 71 -16.35 4.73 -5.50
N LYS A 72 -16.82 3.56 -5.94
CA LYS A 72 -16.21 2.26 -5.68
C LYS A 72 -15.55 1.74 -6.94
N HIS A 73 -14.34 1.23 -6.80
CA HIS A 73 -13.55 0.66 -7.91
C HIS A 73 -13.23 -0.79 -7.61
N PHE A 74 -13.52 -1.68 -8.55
CA PHE A 74 -13.13 -3.08 -8.42
C PHE A 74 -11.64 -3.23 -8.74
N ILE A 75 -10.90 -3.85 -7.83
CA ILE A 75 -9.46 -4.08 -7.96
C ILE A 75 -9.21 -5.56 -8.15
N THR A 76 -8.54 -5.93 -9.21
CA THR A 76 -8.13 -7.29 -9.52
C THR A 76 -6.79 -7.27 -10.23
N THR A 77 -6.26 -8.43 -10.61
CA THR A 77 -4.98 -8.56 -11.30
C THR A 77 -4.88 -7.62 -12.49
N ASP A 78 -3.74 -6.94 -12.62
CA ASP A 78 -3.42 -5.98 -13.68
C ASP A 78 -4.13 -4.62 -13.57
N VAL A 79 -4.83 -4.36 -12.48
CA VAL A 79 -5.38 -3.03 -12.20
C VAL A 79 -4.34 -2.20 -11.45
N LEU A 80 -4.08 -1.00 -11.95
CA LEU A 80 -3.33 0.04 -11.25
C LEU A 80 -4.30 1.07 -10.68
N TYR A 81 -4.16 1.40 -9.42
CA TYR A 81 -4.82 2.60 -8.89
C TYR A 81 -3.78 3.57 -8.34
N VAL A 82 -4.09 4.85 -8.44
CA VAL A 82 -3.15 5.92 -8.12
C VAL A 82 -3.81 6.87 -7.13
N LEU A 83 -3.19 7.02 -5.97
CA LEU A 83 -3.61 7.95 -4.93
C LEU A 83 -2.79 9.24 -5.10
N ASP A 84 -3.16 10.02 -6.11
CA ASP A 84 -2.39 11.20 -6.56
C ASP A 84 -2.85 12.51 -5.93
N ASN A 85 -3.86 12.46 -5.07
CA ASN A 85 -4.42 13.61 -4.39
C ASN A 85 -4.55 13.37 -2.88
N HIS A 86 -3.64 12.58 -2.31
CA HIS A 86 -3.68 12.17 -0.91
C HIS A 86 -5.05 11.60 -0.52
N ASP A 87 -5.62 10.79 -1.40
CA ASP A 87 -7.01 10.33 -1.33
C ASP A 87 -7.30 9.56 -0.05
N ASP A 88 -8.32 9.99 0.66
CA ASP A 88 -8.86 9.27 1.79
C ASP A 88 -9.74 8.15 1.28
N HIS A 89 -9.45 6.91 1.67
CA HIS A 89 -10.07 5.75 1.03
C HIS A 89 -10.22 4.57 1.97
N THR A 90 -11.07 3.62 1.57
CA THR A 90 -11.13 2.30 2.19
C THR A 90 -10.81 1.23 1.16
N PHE A 91 -10.30 0.12 1.64
CA PHE A 91 -10.03 -1.06 0.83
C PHE A 91 -10.62 -2.29 1.51
N GLU A 92 -11.43 -3.04 0.78
CA GLU A 92 -11.94 -4.34 1.21
C GLU A 92 -11.36 -5.42 0.32
N ALA A 93 -10.74 -6.43 0.93
CA ALA A 93 -10.22 -7.60 0.22
C ALA A 93 -11.28 -8.70 0.24
N PHE A 94 -11.78 -9.08 -0.94
CA PHE A 94 -12.75 -10.17 -1.08
C PHE A 94 -12.09 -11.54 -1.05
N GLU A 95 -10.81 -11.57 -1.35
CA GLU A 95 -9.89 -12.70 -1.19
C GLU A 95 -8.53 -12.10 -0.86
N ASP A 96 -7.50 -12.92 -0.61
CA ASP A 96 -6.17 -12.42 -0.34
C ASP A 96 -5.65 -11.64 -1.55
N VAL A 97 -5.22 -10.40 -1.33
CA VAL A 97 -4.76 -9.47 -2.36
C VAL A 97 -3.27 -9.23 -2.19
N VAL A 98 -2.54 -9.20 -3.31
CA VAL A 98 -1.14 -8.79 -3.33
C VAL A 98 -1.00 -7.59 -4.26
N LEU A 99 -0.43 -6.52 -3.73
CA LEU A 99 -0.16 -5.28 -4.46
C LEU A 99 1.34 -5.02 -4.48
N ILE A 100 1.81 -4.41 -5.57
CA ILE A 100 3.09 -3.70 -5.59
C ILE A 100 2.77 -2.24 -5.38
N SER A 101 3.27 -1.67 -4.28
CA SER A 101 3.00 -0.29 -3.88
C SER A 101 4.23 0.56 -4.08
N ILE A 102 4.07 1.70 -4.76
CA ILE A 102 5.13 2.68 -5.01
C ILE A 102 4.78 3.95 -4.25
N PHE A 103 5.75 4.48 -3.50
CA PHE A 103 5.57 5.67 -2.67
C PHE A 103 6.50 6.80 -3.08
N ASN A 104 5.98 8.00 -3.08
CA ASN A 104 6.74 9.24 -3.21
C ASN A 104 6.24 10.24 -2.14
N PRO A 105 7.08 10.72 -1.22
CA PRO A 105 8.47 10.30 -1.00
C PRO A 105 8.57 8.86 -0.49
N PRO A 106 9.76 8.25 -0.55
CA PRO A 106 9.94 6.88 -0.05
C PRO A 106 9.73 6.79 1.46
N LEU A 107 9.22 5.65 1.92
CA LEU A 107 9.17 5.34 3.34
C LEU A 107 10.59 5.16 3.89
N LYS A 108 10.76 5.42 5.19
CA LYS A 108 12.02 5.15 5.89
C LYS A 108 12.25 3.65 6.07
N GLY A 109 11.16 2.89 6.25
CA GLY A 109 11.18 1.45 6.36
C GLY A 109 10.49 0.88 7.60
N ASN A 110 10.26 1.69 8.61
CA ASN A 110 9.69 1.25 9.89
C ASN A 110 8.34 1.89 10.22
N GLU A 111 7.78 2.68 9.32
CA GLU A 111 6.50 3.34 9.54
C GLU A 111 5.37 2.31 9.69
N LYS A 112 4.48 2.58 10.63
CA LYS A 112 3.27 1.80 10.87
C LYS A 112 2.07 2.71 10.79
N HIS A 113 0.89 2.13 10.56
CA HIS A 113 -0.36 2.90 10.62
C HIS A 113 -0.67 3.31 12.06
N ASP A 114 -1.13 4.55 12.22
CA ASP A 114 -1.78 5.00 13.45
C ASP A 114 -3.26 4.58 13.44
N LYS A 115 -4.02 5.02 14.45
CA LYS A 115 -5.45 4.67 14.57
C LYS A 115 -6.32 5.22 13.44
N ASN A 116 -5.80 6.18 12.65
CA ASN A 116 -6.51 6.81 11.52
C ASN A 116 -6.10 6.20 10.18
N GLY A 117 -5.32 5.12 10.17
CA GLY A 117 -4.85 4.49 8.94
C GLY A 117 -3.78 5.30 8.21
N GLN A 118 -3.06 6.17 8.91
CA GLN A 118 -1.99 7.01 8.38
C GLN A 118 -0.64 6.48 8.85
N TYR A 119 0.40 6.68 8.01
CA TYR A 119 1.76 6.34 8.44
C TYR A 119 2.25 7.28 9.54
N THR A 120 2.85 6.70 10.56
CA THR A 120 3.60 7.45 11.57
C THR A 120 4.88 7.99 10.95
N ILE A 121 5.18 9.23 11.21
CA ILE A 121 6.40 9.88 10.71
C ILE A 121 7.30 10.27 11.87
#